data_6d04cce4493619384e6f87574b49f2b6
#
_entry.id   6d04cce4493619384e6f87574b49f2b6
#
_cell.length_a   1.000
_cell.length_b   1.000
_cell.length_c   1.000
_cell.angle_alpha   90.00
_cell.angle_beta   90.00
_cell.angle_gamma   90.00
#
_symmetry.space_group_name_H-M   'P 1'
#
loop_
_entity.id
_entity.type
_entity.pdbx_description
1 polymer ?
#
loop_
_entity_poly.entity_id
_entity_poly.type
_entity_poly.pdbx_seq_one_letter_code
_entity_poly.pdbx_strand_id
1 'polypeptide(L)'
;MKRNKLRELLNEGKPTLGTHVITPWPGIVEVIGHSGAFDYIEYIGEYSAFSLEQLENFGRAIELFPNMSSMMKVEEQGRGHIATRSLDAGIQNVLFTDCRSAEDVRECIRFIRSETPEAGGVHGFSSRRISLGSNAVEWVKMMNDTVIAIMIEKKGAVEN
;
A
#
# COMPACT_ATOMS: atom_id res chain seq x y z
N MET A 1 16.37 0.23 0.78
CA MET A 1 14.93 0.22 0.45
C MET A 1 14.40 -1.20 0.57
N LYS A 2 13.26 -1.41 1.23
CA LYS A 2 12.67 -2.73 1.35
C LYS A 2 12.15 -3.23 -0.01
N ARG A 3 12.40 -4.49 -0.30
CA ARG A 3 11.89 -5.21 -1.47
C ARG A 3 10.36 -5.25 -1.48
N ASN A 4 9.71 -5.00 -2.60
CA ASN A 4 8.28 -5.19 -2.78
C ASN A 4 8.00 -6.52 -3.49
N LYS A 5 7.88 -7.60 -2.71
CA LYS A 5 7.68 -8.96 -3.20
C LYS A 5 6.44 -9.09 -4.09
N LEU A 6 5.35 -8.42 -3.73
CA LEU A 6 4.12 -8.43 -4.53
C LEU A 6 4.35 -7.85 -5.92
N ARG A 7 5.03 -6.70 -6.02
CA ARG A 7 5.39 -6.08 -7.32
C ARG A 7 6.24 -6.99 -8.17
N GLU A 8 7.22 -7.65 -7.57
CA GLU A 8 8.11 -8.56 -8.30
C GLU A 8 7.34 -9.73 -8.90
N LEU A 9 6.50 -10.40 -8.11
CA LEU A 9 5.70 -11.53 -8.59
C LEU A 9 4.73 -11.13 -9.70
N LEU A 10 4.10 -9.96 -9.58
CA LEU A 10 3.22 -9.43 -10.63
C LEU A 10 4.00 -9.14 -11.92
N ASN A 11 5.19 -8.56 -11.83
CA ASN A 11 6.04 -8.31 -13.00
C ASN A 11 6.50 -9.61 -13.69
N GLU A 12 6.65 -10.69 -12.92
CA GLU A 12 6.99 -12.01 -13.43
C GLU A 12 5.77 -12.81 -13.93
N GLY A 13 4.56 -12.26 -13.83
CA GLY A 13 3.31 -12.95 -14.17
C GLY A 13 3.00 -14.16 -13.28
N LYS A 14 3.56 -14.18 -12.07
CA LYS A 14 3.37 -15.25 -11.10
C LYS A 14 2.14 -15.03 -10.23
N PRO A 15 1.46 -16.12 -9.82
CA PRO A 15 0.39 -16.01 -8.82
C PRO A 15 0.94 -15.51 -7.49
N THR A 16 0.10 -14.85 -6.72
CA THR A 16 0.43 -14.35 -5.39
C THR A 16 -0.55 -14.88 -4.36
N LEU A 17 -0.07 -15.20 -3.17
CA LEU A 17 -0.89 -15.60 -2.05
C LEU A 17 -0.84 -14.54 -0.96
N GLY A 18 -1.96 -13.93 -0.68
CA GLY A 18 -2.11 -12.95 0.40
C GLY A 18 -3.02 -13.45 1.51
N THR A 19 -2.85 -12.84 2.68
CA THR A 19 -3.83 -12.92 3.77
C THR A 19 -4.18 -11.52 4.22
N HIS A 20 -5.32 -11.35 4.90
CA HIS A 20 -5.71 -10.05 5.43
C HIS A 20 -6.01 -10.10 6.92
N VAL A 21 -5.83 -8.95 7.56
CA VAL A 21 -6.05 -8.75 8.98
C VAL A 21 -6.84 -7.47 9.24
N ILE A 22 -7.57 -7.45 10.34
CA ILE A 22 -8.39 -6.31 10.80
C ILE A 22 -7.84 -5.68 12.08
N THR A 23 -6.60 -6.04 12.47
CA THR A 23 -5.93 -5.50 13.65
C THR A 23 -4.58 -4.92 13.28
N PRO A 24 -4.22 -3.74 13.78
CA PRO A 24 -2.90 -3.15 13.55
C PRO A 24 -1.83 -3.68 14.50
N TRP A 25 -2.13 -4.73 15.28
CA TRP A 25 -1.18 -5.28 16.23
C TRP A 25 0.03 -5.93 15.53
N PRO A 26 1.27 -5.44 15.80
CA PRO A 26 2.47 -5.93 15.13
C PRO A 26 2.71 -7.43 15.29
N GLY A 27 2.33 -8.00 16.44
CA GLY A 27 2.53 -9.43 16.72
C GLY A 27 1.80 -10.36 15.73
N ILE A 28 0.65 -9.95 15.15
CA ILE A 28 0.00 -10.76 14.12
C ILE A 28 0.82 -10.79 12.83
N VAL A 29 1.48 -9.68 12.51
CA VAL A 29 2.39 -9.61 11.35
C VAL A 29 3.56 -10.57 11.53
N GLU A 30 4.12 -10.64 12.75
CA GLU A 30 5.23 -11.53 13.07
C GLU A 30 4.82 -13.00 12.97
N VAL A 31 3.65 -13.37 13.50
CA VAL A 31 3.10 -14.74 13.38
C VAL A 31 2.93 -15.13 11.91
N ILE A 32 2.31 -14.25 11.10
CA ILE A 32 2.09 -14.50 9.68
C ILE A 32 3.42 -14.56 8.92
N GLY A 33 4.34 -13.63 9.19
CA GLY A 33 5.65 -13.56 8.55
C GLY A 33 6.52 -14.78 8.82
N HIS A 34 6.53 -15.27 10.08
CA HIS A 34 7.26 -16.49 10.43
C HIS A 34 6.67 -17.76 9.83
N SER A 35 5.40 -17.76 9.43
CA SER A 35 4.82 -18.90 8.71
C SER A 35 5.46 -19.12 7.34
N GLY A 36 5.97 -18.06 6.71
CA GLY A 36 6.54 -18.09 5.36
C GLY A 36 5.53 -18.44 4.26
N ALA A 37 4.24 -18.53 4.60
CA ALA A 37 3.19 -19.02 3.69
C ALA A 37 2.67 -17.96 2.72
N PHE A 38 2.84 -16.67 3.02
CA PHE A 38 2.19 -15.58 2.30
C PHE A 38 3.20 -14.64 1.63
N ASP A 39 2.88 -14.20 0.42
CA ASP A 39 3.65 -13.20 -0.33
C ASP A 39 3.34 -11.77 0.14
N TYR A 40 2.12 -11.56 0.66
CA TYR A 40 1.74 -10.27 1.24
C TYR A 40 0.67 -10.40 2.32
N ILE A 41 0.64 -9.41 3.19
CA ILE A 41 -0.39 -9.21 4.20
C ILE A 41 -1.15 -7.91 3.88
N GLU A 42 -2.47 -8.00 3.84
CA GLU A 42 -3.37 -6.86 3.64
C GLU A 42 -3.96 -6.43 5.00
N TYR A 43 -3.78 -5.16 5.35
CA TYR A 43 -4.49 -4.56 6.46
C TYR A 43 -5.80 -3.92 5.96
N ILE A 44 -6.95 -4.41 6.46
CA ILE A 44 -8.27 -3.92 6.06
C ILE A 44 -8.61 -2.67 6.87
N GLY A 45 -8.06 -1.52 6.47
CA GLY A 45 -8.32 -0.24 7.12
C GLY A 45 -9.75 0.27 6.93
N GLU A 46 -10.44 -0.19 5.90
CA GLU A 46 -11.83 0.14 5.62
C GLU A 46 -12.78 -0.23 6.79
N TYR A 47 -12.47 -1.31 7.52
CA TYR A 47 -13.33 -1.84 8.58
C TYR A 47 -12.69 -1.82 9.96
N SER A 48 -11.48 -1.31 10.09
CA SER A 48 -10.68 -1.39 11.30
C SER A 48 -10.43 -0.01 11.90
N ALA A 49 -10.42 0.05 13.22
CA ALA A 49 -9.91 1.22 13.92
C ALA A 49 -8.37 1.17 14.00
N PHE A 50 -7.71 2.27 13.71
CA PHE A 50 -6.25 2.40 13.81
C PHE A 50 -5.82 3.86 14.04
N SER A 51 -4.62 4.02 14.55
CA SER A 51 -3.91 5.30 14.56
C SER A 51 -2.74 5.27 13.57
N LEU A 52 -2.24 6.45 13.19
CA LEU A 52 -1.06 6.54 12.32
C LEU A 52 0.18 5.90 12.97
N GLU A 53 0.32 6.01 14.29
CA GLU A 53 1.40 5.35 15.04
C GLU A 53 1.31 3.82 14.95
N GLN A 54 0.10 3.27 15.05
CA GLN A 54 -0.12 1.83 14.88
C GLN A 54 0.24 1.37 13.47
N LEU A 55 -0.05 2.16 12.43
CA LEU A 55 0.38 1.85 11.06
C LEU A 55 1.90 1.86 10.92
N GLU A 56 2.61 2.79 11.57
CA GLU A 56 4.07 2.78 11.60
C GLU A 56 4.64 1.54 12.28
N ASN A 57 4.04 1.09 13.38
CA ASN A 57 4.46 -0.12 14.08
C ASN A 57 4.16 -1.38 13.26
N PHE A 58 3.04 -1.41 12.56
CA PHE A 58 2.71 -2.44 11.59
C PHE A 58 3.76 -2.48 10.46
N GLY A 59 4.12 -1.32 9.90
CA GLY A 59 5.16 -1.19 8.89
C GLY A 59 6.53 -1.69 9.38
N ARG A 60 6.92 -1.39 10.64
CA ARG A 60 8.16 -1.89 11.25
C ARG A 60 8.17 -3.43 11.35
N ALA A 61 7.05 -4.01 11.76
CA ALA A 61 6.93 -5.47 11.83
C ALA A 61 7.05 -6.13 10.45
N ILE A 62 6.46 -5.54 9.42
CA ILE A 62 6.62 -6.01 8.03
C ILE A 62 8.09 -6.01 7.60
N GLU A 63 8.87 -5.02 8.02
CA GLU A 63 10.29 -4.91 7.63
C GLU A 63 11.17 -6.05 8.12
N LEU A 64 10.73 -6.80 9.12
CA LEU A 64 11.41 -8.01 9.59
C LEU A 64 11.37 -9.16 8.57
N PHE A 65 10.44 -9.12 7.61
CA PHE A 65 10.18 -10.22 6.67
C PHE A 65 10.42 -9.78 5.22
N PRO A 66 11.64 -9.98 4.68
CA PRO A 66 11.99 -9.49 3.34
C PRO A 66 11.21 -10.18 2.19
N ASN A 67 10.63 -11.34 2.46
CA ASN A 67 9.86 -12.12 1.49
C ASN A 67 8.34 -11.90 1.59
N MET A 68 7.90 -10.94 2.40
CA MET A 68 6.49 -10.58 2.54
C MET A 68 6.30 -9.08 2.34
N SER A 69 5.37 -8.70 1.48
CA SER A 69 4.95 -7.32 1.28
C SER A 69 3.74 -6.97 2.12
N SER A 70 3.38 -5.70 2.16
CA SER A 70 2.16 -5.22 2.82
C SER A 70 1.28 -4.45 1.86
N MET A 71 -0.03 -4.46 2.14
CA MET A 71 -1.04 -3.70 1.42
C MET A 71 -2.00 -3.08 2.41
N MET A 72 -2.44 -1.85 2.15
CA MET A 72 -3.51 -1.18 2.88
C MET A 72 -4.77 -1.17 2.04
N LYS A 73 -5.86 -1.75 2.53
CA LYS A 73 -7.19 -1.57 1.96
C LYS A 73 -7.81 -0.32 2.56
N VAL A 74 -8.14 0.66 1.73
CA VAL A 74 -8.66 1.96 2.16
C VAL A 74 -10.11 2.15 1.75
N GLU A 75 -10.88 2.80 2.62
CA GLU A 75 -12.26 3.19 2.35
C GLU A 75 -12.36 4.38 1.38
N GLU A 76 -13.55 4.61 0.83
CA GLU A 76 -13.83 5.71 -0.10
C GLU A 76 -13.56 7.08 0.54
N GLN A 77 -14.01 7.27 1.78
CA GLN A 77 -13.87 8.55 2.48
C GLN A 77 -12.44 8.77 2.98
N GLY A 78 -11.85 9.89 2.56
CA GLY A 78 -10.49 10.22 2.97
C GLY A 78 -9.40 9.32 2.37
N ARG A 79 -9.72 8.52 1.33
CA ARG A 79 -8.83 7.52 0.74
C ARG A 79 -7.45 8.05 0.37
N GLY A 80 -7.36 9.26 -0.15
CA GLY A 80 -6.08 9.87 -0.49
C GLY A 80 -5.20 10.12 0.73
N HIS A 81 -5.79 10.64 1.82
CA HIS A 81 -5.07 10.86 3.07
C HIS A 81 -4.58 9.55 3.69
N ILE A 82 -5.47 8.57 3.83
CA ILE A 82 -5.14 7.29 4.45
C ILE A 82 -4.12 6.52 3.61
N ALA A 83 -4.29 6.50 2.29
CA ALA A 83 -3.36 5.82 1.38
C ALA A 83 -1.94 6.41 1.48
N THR A 84 -1.79 7.73 1.39
CA THR A 84 -0.48 8.38 1.50
C THR A 84 0.15 8.17 2.89
N ARG A 85 -0.64 8.28 3.96
CA ARG A 85 -0.14 8.04 5.33
C ARG A 85 0.27 6.58 5.57
N SER A 86 -0.42 5.64 4.95
CA SER A 86 -0.04 4.22 5.01
C SER A 86 1.30 3.96 4.35
N LEU A 87 1.53 4.55 3.17
CA LEU A 87 2.83 4.47 2.49
C LEU A 87 3.92 5.15 3.32
N ASP A 88 3.67 6.34 3.84
CA ASP A 88 4.58 7.08 4.73
C ASP A 88 4.95 6.26 5.98
N ALA A 89 4.02 5.44 6.48
CA ALA A 89 4.24 4.54 7.62
C ALA A 89 5.05 3.28 7.28
N GLY A 90 5.22 2.96 5.99
CA GLY A 90 5.99 1.82 5.52
C GLY A 90 5.18 0.65 4.97
N ILE A 91 3.85 0.81 4.83
CA ILE A 91 3.04 -0.12 4.04
C ILE A 91 3.37 0.12 2.56
N GLN A 92 3.52 -0.94 1.78
CA GLN A 92 4.14 -0.85 0.46
C GLN A 92 3.15 -0.70 -0.69
N ASN A 93 1.91 -1.15 -0.51
CA ASN A 93 0.90 -1.25 -1.56
C ASN A 93 -0.46 -0.75 -1.05
N VAL A 94 -1.35 -0.39 -1.96
CA VAL A 94 -2.69 0.10 -1.62
C VAL A 94 -3.74 -0.57 -2.47
N LEU A 95 -4.85 -0.97 -1.84
CA LEU A 95 -6.09 -1.41 -2.47
C LEU A 95 -7.16 -0.34 -2.24
N PHE A 96 -7.64 0.27 -3.30
CA PHE A 96 -8.74 1.23 -3.26
C PHE A 96 -10.07 0.54 -3.49
N THR A 97 -11.03 0.81 -2.60
CA THR A 97 -12.41 0.33 -2.69
C THR A 97 -13.31 1.37 -3.31
N ASP A 98 -14.54 0.96 -3.62
CA ASP A 98 -15.65 1.84 -3.96
C ASP A 98 -15.42 2.79 -5.16
N CYS A 99 -14.49 2.49 -6.04
CA CYS A 99 -14.32 3.23 -7.28
C CYS A 99 -15.56 3.02 -8.16
N ARG A 100 -16.15 4.11 -8.67
CA ARG A 100 -17.39 4.12 -9.44
C ARG A 100 -17.16 4.44 -10.92
N SER A 101 -16.04 5.05 -11.21
CA SER A 101 -15.70 5.57 -12.54
C SER A 101 -14.20 5.47 -12.83
N ALA A 102 -13.84 5.62 -14.09
CA ALA A 102 -12.46 5.76 -14.50
C ALA A 102 -11.77 6.99 -13.90
N GLU A 103 -12.54 8.07 -13.62
CA GLU A 103 -11.99 9.26 -12.98
C GLU A 103 -11.60 9.00 -11.53
N ASP A 104 -12.43 8.27 -10.76
CA ASP A 104 -12.08 7.85 -9.41
C ASP A 104 -10.78 7.05 -9.39
N VAL A 105 -10.58 6.15 -10.37
CA VAL A 105 -9.36 5.36 -10.50
C VAL A 105 -8.15 6.25 -10.80
N ARG A 106 -8.29 7.23 -11.71
CA ARG A 106 -7.21 8.18 -12.01
C ARG A 106 -6.82 9.00 -10.78
N GLU A 107 -7.81 9.44 -10.01
CA GLU A 107 -7.57 10.15 -8.76
C GLU A 107 -6.84 9.27 -7.73
N CYS A 108 -7.26 8.02 -7.57
CA CYS A 108 -6.58 7.05 -6.69
C CYS A 108 -5.10 6.86 -7.09
N ILE A 109 -4.83 6.71 -8.38
CA ILE A 109 -3.46 6.59 -8.90
C ILE A 109 -2.66 7.87 -8.59
N ARG A 110 -3.27 9.03 -8.80
CA ARG A 110 -2.64 10.33 -8.58
C ARG A 110 -2.24 10.54 -7.13
N PHE A 111 -3.00 10.07 -6.15
CA PHE A 111 -2.63 10.16 -4.73
C PHE A 111 -1.34 9.40 -4.40
N ILE A 112 -1.06 8.32 -5.10
CA ILE A 112 0.06 7.42 -4.79
C ILE A 112 1.32 7.82 -5.55
N ARG A 113 1.18 8.22 -6.81
CA ARG A 113 2.33 8.54 -7.66
C ARG A 113 3.05 9.78 -7.17
N SER A 114 4.37 9.80 -7.37
CA SER A 114 5.22 10.92 -6.99
C SER A 114 4.82 12.22 -7.71
N GLU A 115 4.99 13.34 -7.02
CA GLU A 115 4.79 14.68 -7.57
C GLU A 115 5.96 15.05 -8.50
N THR A 116 5.98 14.38 -9.66
CA THR A 116 6.93 14.66 -10.75
C THR A 116 6.17 14.81 -12.07
N PRO A 117 6.72 15.54 -13.06
CA PRO A 117 6.08 15.66 -14.37
C PRO A 117 5.79 14.31 -15.03
N GLU A 118 6.70 13.35 -14.87
CA GLU A 118 6.62 12.03 -15.49
C GLU A 118 5.56 11.14 -14.82
N ALA A 119 5.44 11.20 -13.49
CA ALA A 119 4.50 10.36 -12.74
C ALA A 119 3.10 10.99 -12.62
N GLY A 120 3.00 12.33 -12.72
CA GLY A 120 1.75 13.07 -12.66
C GLY A 120 0.98 12.96 -11.35
N GLY A 121 1.64 12.55 -10.29
CA GLY A 121 1.05 12.37 -8.97
C GLY A 121 1.07 13.65 -8.12
N VAL A 122 0.62 13.50 -6.88
CA VAL A 122 0.61 14.57 -5.86
C VAL A 122 1.30 14.15 -4.56
N HIS A 123 1.93 12.97 -4.53
CA HIS A 123 2.65 12.50 -3.36
C HIS A 123 4.06 13.10 -3.34
N GLY A 124 4.24 14.18 -2.59
CA GLY A 124 5.51 14.88 -2.46
C GLY A 124 6.51 14.15 -1.57
N PHE A 125 7.81 14.26 -1.89
CA PHE A 125 8.87 13.79 -1.01
C PHE A 125 8.89 14.58 0.30
N SER A 126 8.87 13.89 1.42
CA SER A 126 8.83 14.51 2.74
C SER A 126 9.59 13.67 3.78
N SER A 127 9.96 14.29 4.89
CA SER A 127 10.63 13.61 6.02
C SER A 127 9.63 12.75 6.79
N ARG A 128 9.21 11.64 6.18
CA ARG A 128 8.38 10.62 6.79
C ARG A 128 9.21 9.40 7.16
N ARG A 129 8.64 8.50 7.99
CA ARG A 129 9.33 7.29 8.42
C ARG A 129 9.95 6.52 7.25
N ILE A 130 9.20 6.29 6.20
CA ILE A 130 9.64 5.49 5.05
C ILE A 130 10.76 6.15 4.24
N SER A 131 10.86 7.48 4.28
CA SER A 131 11.87 8.25 3.55
C SER A 131 13.11 8.59 4.39
N LEU A 132 13.13 8.22 5.68
CA LEU A 132 14.31 8.46 6.53
C LEU A 132 15.51 7.68 5.97
N GLY A 133 16.60 8.40 5.72
CA GLY A 133 17.81 7.84 5.14
C GLY A 133 17.76 7.63 3.62
N SER A 134 16.67 8.00 2.94
CA SER A 134 16.54 7.97 1.48
C SER A 134 16.70 9.37 0.89
N ASN A 135 17.07 9.41 -0.39
CA ASN A 135 17.02 10.63 -1.19
C ASN A 135 15.76 10.66 -2.08
N ALA A 136 15.51 11.80 -2.74
CA ALA A 136 14.30 11.98 -3.56
C ALA A 136 14.20 10.98 -4.73
N VAL A 137 15.33 10.59 -5.33
CA VAL A 137 15.34 9.64 -6.46
C VAL A 137 14.93 8.24 -6.00
N GLU A 138 15.46 7.79 -4.87
CA GLU A 138 15.09 6.51 -4.26
C GLU A 138 13.62 6.49 -3.85
N TRP A 139 13.12 7.60 -3.32
CA TRP A 139 11.73 7.74 -2.95
C TRP A 139 10.79 7.69 -4.18
N VAL A 140 11.11 8.40 -5.26
CA VAL A 140 10.35 8.33 -6.52
C VAL A 140 10.28 6.89 -7.05
N LYS A 141 11.41 6.18 -7.04
CA LYS A 141 11.44 4.77 -7.43
C LYS A 141 10.51 3.92 -6.56
N MET A 142 10.55 4.12 -5.25
CA MET A 142 9.71 3.39 -4.30
C MET A 142 8.21 3.64 -4.55
N MET A 143 7.81 4.89 -4.83
CA MET A 143 6.42 5.21 -5.17
C MET A 143 5.99 4.61 -6.51
N ASN A 144 6.90 4.51 -7.48
CA ASN A 144 6.62 3.86 -8.76
C ASN A 144 6.51 2.34 -8.64
N ASP A 145 7.21 1.73 -7.69
CA ASP A 145 7.14 0.28 -7.39
C ASP A 145 5.88 -0.09 -6.57
N THR A 146 5.16 0.90 -6.00
CA THR A 146 3.92 0.66 -5.28
C THR A 146 2.87 0.01 -6.19
N VAL A 147 2.33 -1.14 -5.77
CA VAL A 147 1.17 -1.74 -6.41
C VAL A 147 -0.08 -0.96 -6.00
N ILE A 148 -0.83 -0.51 -6.99
CA ILE A 148 -2.13 0.12 -6.80
C ILE A 148 -3.16 -0.87 -7.32
N ALA A 149 -3.91 -1.45 -6.39
CA ALA A 149 -5.02 -2.34 -6.70
C ALA A 149 -6.34 -1.57 -6.62
N ILE A 150 -7.27 -1.91 -7.48
CA ILE A 150 -8.60 -1.29 -7.53
C ILE A 150 -9.64 -2.40 -7.39
N MET A 151 -10.57 -2.24 -6.45
CA MET A 151 -11.68 -3.14 -6.28
C MET A 151 -12.83 -2.72 -7.20
N ILE A 152 -13.15 -3.56 -8.18
CA ILE A 152 -14.26 -3.34 -9.13
C ILE A 152 -15.49 -4.05 -8.59
N GLU A 153 -16.26 -3.33 -7.77
CA GLU A 153 -17.42 -3.88 -7.04
C GLU A 153 -18.70 -3.04 -7.16
N LYS A 154 -18.60 -1.87 -7.79
CA LYS A 154 -19.75 -1.00 -8.02
C LYS A 154 -20.25 -1.16 -9.46
N LYS A 155 -21.58 -1.11 -9.64
CA LYS A 155 -22.21 -1.24 -10.96
C LYS A 155 -21.60 -0.27 -11.97
N GLY A 156 -21.45 1.00 -11.62
CA GLY A 156 -20.86 2.01 -12.50
C GLY A 156 -19.41 1.69 -12.91
N ALA A 157 -18.63 1.06 -12.02
CA ALA A 157 -17.25 0.67 -12.33
C ALA A 157 -17.19 -0.56 -13.26
N VAL A 158 -18.21 -1.41 -13.25
CA VAL A 158 -18.31 -2.59 -14.15
C VAL A 158 -18.77 -2.18 -15.55
N GLU A 159 -19.60 -1.14 -15.64
CA GLU A 159 -20.19 -0.65 -16.91
C GLU A 159 -19.29 0.33 -17.67
N ASN A 160 -18.24 0.88 -17.03
CA ASN A 160 -17.30 1.85 -17.58
C ASN A 160 -15.86 1.31 -17.52
#